data_77a06f341008f37eee1a5373ba6ab529
#
_entry.id   77a06f341008f37eee1a5373ba6ab529
#
_cell.length_a   1.000
_cell.length_b   1.000
_cell.length_c   1.000
_cell.angle_alpha   90.00
_cell.angle_beta   90.00
_cell.angle_gamma   90.00
#
_symmetry.space_group_name_H-M   'P 1'
#
loop_
_entity.id
_entity.type
_entity.pdbx_description
1 polymer ?
#
loop_
_entity_poly.entity_id
_entity_poly.type
_entity_poly.pdbx_seq_one_letter_code
_entity_poly.pdbx_strand_id
1 'polypeptide(L)' 'MTLAEIQKAITENKEVRWMNDGYKVYQDSIGQYLITFIENDYTIGLTHQNGLTLNGNEQDFYIK' A
#
# COMPACT_ATOMS: atom_id res chain seq x y z
N MET A 1 -5.26 -8.94 -1.42
CA MET A 1 -4.27 -9.13 -0.33
C MET A 1 -4.81 -8.54 0.96
N THR A 2 -4.62 -9.24 2.06
CA THR A 2 -4.91 -8.69 3.39
C THR A 2 -3.86 -7.66 3.78
N LEU A 3 -4.13 -6.88 4.81
CA LEU A 3 -3.14 -5.93 5.34
C LEU A 3 -1.84 -6.64 5.73
N ALA A 4 -1.93 -7.78 6.41
CA ALA A 4 -0.75 -8.55 6.82
C ALA A 4 0.06 -9.03 5.61
N GLU A 5 -0.61 -9.47 4.55
CA GLU A 5 0.07 -9.89 3.32
C GLU A 5 0.77 -8.74 2.63
N ILE A 6 0.13 -7.57 2.60
CA ILE A 6 0.73 -6.37 2.02
C ILE A 6 1.99 -5.96 2.78
N GLN A 7 1.91 -5.93 4.11
CA GLN A 7 3.05 -5.55 4.96
C GLN A 7 4.20 -6.54 4.80
N LYS A 8 3.90 -7.84 4.74
CA LYS A 8 4.92 -8.87 4.53
C LYS A 8 5.59 -8.71 3.17
N ALA A 9 4.80 -8.49 2.11
CA ALA A 9 5.34 -8.32 0.77
C ALA A 9 6.29 -7.13 0.70
N ILE A 10 5.93 -6.00 1.31
CA ILE A 10 6.78 -4.82 1.34
C ILE A 10 8.07 -5.09 2.12
N THR A 11 7.98 -5.79 3.24
CA THR A 11 9.16 -6.18 4.03
C THR A 11 10.11 -7.06 3.21
N GLU A 12 9.57 -7.87 2.30
CA GLU A 12 10.34 -8.74 1.41
C GLU A 12 10.81 -8.02 0.14
N ASN A 13 10.65 -6.71 0.08
CA ASN A 13 11.04 -5.87 -1.06
C ASN A 13 10.27 -6.18 -2.36
N LYS A 14 9.06 -6.67 -2.24
CA LYS A 14 8.20 -6.89 -3.40
C LYS A 14 7.45 -5.61 -3.74
N GLU A 15 7.16 -5.42 -5.03
CA GLU A 15 6.41 -4.27 -5.49
C GLU A 15 4.92 -4.52 -5.34
N VAL A 16 4.26 -3.80 -4.42
CA VAL A 16 2.83 -3.89 -4.21
C VAL A 16 2.16 -2.71 -4.90
N ARG A 17 1.09 -2.99 -5.63
CA ARG A 17 0.28 -2.00 -6.35
C ARG A 17 -1.16 -2.06 -5.85
N TRP A 18 -1.89 -0.97 -6.06
CA TRP A 18 -3.30 -0.85 -5.71
C TRP A 18 -4.09 -0.43 -6.93
N MET A 19 -5.15 -1.18 -7.27
CA MET A 19 -6.03 -0.94 -8.42
C MET A 19 -5.35 -1.09 -9.78
N ASN A 20 -4.22 -0.42 -10.00
CA ASN A 20 -3.45 -0.50 -11.24
C ASN A 20 -2.00 -0.08 -10.96
N ASP A 21 -1.15 -0.18 -11.98
CA ASP A 21 0.28 0.12 -11.82
C ASP A 21 0.59 1.59 -11.55
N GLY A 22 -0.39 2.46 -11.62
CA GLY A 22 -0.23 3.87 -11.29
C GLY A 22 -0.18 4.16 -9.80
N TYR A 23 -0.57 3.19 -8.96
CA TYR A 23 -0.58 3.35 -7.51
C TYR A 23 0.42 2.42 -6.87
N LYS A 24 1.40 3.00 -6.18
CA LYS A 24 2.44 2.25 -5.48
C LYS A 24 2.17 2.23 -3.98
N VAL A 25 2.28 1.04 -3.38
CA VAL A 25 2.17 0.88 -1.93
C VAL A 25 3.57 0.71 -1.36
N TYR A 26 3.92 1.48 -0.32
CA TYR A 26 5.26 1.41 0.24
C TYR A 26 5.27 1.81 1.71
N GLN A 27 6.41 1.57 2.37
CA GLN A 27 6.66 2.00 3.73
C GLN A 27 7.68 3.14 3.71
N ASP A 28 7.38 4.25 4.41
CA ASP A 28 8.28 5.38 4.47
C ASP A 28 9.39 5.18 5.53
N SER A 29 10.26 6.18 5.69
CA SER A 29 11.41 6.08 6.59
C SER A 29 11.03 6.01 8.07
N ILE A 30 9.83 6.41 8.44
CA ILE A 30 9.36 6.34 9.82
C ILE A 30 8.39 5.17 10.07
N GLY A 31 8.27 4.26 9.10
CA GLY A 31 7.50 3.04 9.25
C GLY A 31 6.04 3.12 8.86
N GLN A 32 5.58 4.24 8.30
CA GLN A 32 4.20 4.36 7.84
C GLN A 32 4.01 3.67 6.50
N TYR A 33 2.89 2.95 6.35
CA TYR A 33 2.50 2.35 5.07
C TYR A 33 1.61 3.32 4.31
N LEU A 34 1.97 3.60 3.06
CA LEU A 34 1.34 4.65 2.25
C LEU A 34 1.00 4.14 0.85
N ILE A 35 0.01 4.77 0.23
CA ILE A 35 -0.32 4.57 -1.19
C ILE A 35 -0.05 5.89 -1.91
N THR A 36 0.77 5.85 -2.95
CA THR A 36 1.09 7.03 -3.76
C THR A 36 0.64 6.83 -5.19
N PHE A 37 -0.07 7.83 -5.74
CA PHE A 37 -0.31 7.89 -7.17
C PHE A 37 0.96 8.45 -7.84
N ILE A 38 1.66 7.58 -8.56
CA ILE A 38 3.01 7.86 -9.06
C ILE A 38 3.04 9.11 -9.95
N GLU A 39 1.99 9.32 -10.73
CA GLU A 39 1.94 10.37 -11.74
C GLU A 39 1.99 11.78 -11.13
N ASN A 40 1.43 11.99 -9.95
CA ASN A 40 1.35 13.33 -9.33
C ASN A 40 1.81 13.35 -7.87
N ASP A 41 2.37 12.27 -7.38
CA ASP A 41 2.83 12.11 -5.98
C ASP A 41 1.73 12.31 -4.94
N TYR A 42 0.47 12.18 -5.32
CA TYR A 42 -0.63 12.25 -4.35
C TYR A 42 -0.58 11.02 -3.45
N THR A 43 -0.47 11.24 -2.14
CA THR A 43 -0.23 10.17 -1.17
C THR A 43 -1.33 10.13 -0.12
N ILE A 44 -1.81 8.91 0.17
CA ILE A 44 -2.75 8.65 1.27
C ILE A 44 -2.21 7.51 2.12
N GLY A 45 -2.73 7.37 3.35
CA GLY A 45 -2.37 6.24 4.19
C GLY A 45 -2.92 4.92 3.65
N LEU A 46 -2.20 3.83 3.84
CA LEU A 46 -2.67 2.49 3.48
C LEU A 46 -3.89 2.09 4.30
N THR A 47 -3.95 2.54 5.56
CA THR A 47 -5.05 2.23 6.48
C THR A 47 -5.73 3.51 6.95
N HIS A 48 -6.92 3.35 7.53
CA HIS A 48 -7.55 4.39 8.33
C HIS A 48 -6.69 4.68 9.56
N GLN A 49 -7.03 5.71 10.33
CA GLN A 49 -6.26 6.13 11.50
C GLN A 49 -6.14 5.06 12.57
N ASN A 50 -7.04 4.07 12.58
CA ASN A 50 -6.98 2.95 13.53
C ASN A 50 -5.83 1.98 13.25
N GLY A 51 -5.16 2.09 12.09
CA GLY A 51 -4.07 1.20 11.71
C GLY A 51 -4.49 -0.22 11.33
N LEU A 52 -5.79 -0.51 11.27
CA LEU A 52 -6.31 -1.86 11.09
C LEU A 52 -7.17 -2.02 9.84
N THR A 53 -7.83 -0.96 9.40
CA THR A 53 -8.77 -1.00 8.28
C THR A 53 -8.10 -0.47 7.02
N LEU A 54 -8.03 -1.31 5.98
CA LEU A 54 -7.47 -0.90 4.69
C LEU A 54 -8.28 0.24 4.08
N ASN A 55 -7.56 1.15 3.44
CA ASN A 55 -8.15 2.28 2.74
C ASN A 55 -8.44 1.88 1.28
N GLY A 56 -9.14 0.74 1.12
CA GLY A 56 -9.49 0.15 -0.16
C GLY A 56 -9.87 -1.32 0.02
N ASN A 57 -10.25 -1.98 -1.06
CA ASN A 57 -10.64 -3.38 -1.03
C ASN A 57 -9.41 -4.28 -1.11
N GLU A 58 -9.37 -5.33 -0.29
CA GLU A 58 -8.24 -6.28 -0.27
C GLU A 58 -7.92 -6.84 -1.66
N GLN A 59 -8.94 -7.10 -2.46
CA GLN A 59 -8.77 -7.70 -3.79
C GLN A 59 -8.16 -6.75 -4.81
N ASP A 60 -8.07 -5.46 -4.52
CA ASP A 60 -7.47 -4.47 -5.42
C ASP A 60 -5.95 -4.34 -5.22
N PHE A 61 -5.39 -4.97 -4.20
CA PHE A 61 -3.95 -4.96 -3.95
C PHE A 61 -3.30 -6.21 -4.55
N TYR A 62 -2.18 -6.03 -5.24
CA TYR A 62 -1.49 -7.12 -5.89
C TYR A 62 0.03 -6.87 -5.95
N ILE A 63 0.78 -7.93 -6.16
CA ILE A 63 2.23 -7.87 -6.36
C ILE A 63 2.48 -7.79 -7.87
N LYS A 64 3.23 -6.78 -8.25
CA LYS A 64 3.62 -6.60 -9.64
C LYS A 64 4.75 -7.54 -10.04
#